data_6f21b53e84b71d3ef90adfad4e876084
#
_entry.id   6f21b53e84b71d3ef90adfad4e876084
#
_cell.length_a   1.000
_cell.length_b   1.000
_cell.length_c   1.000
_cell.angle_alpha   90.00
_cell.angle_beta   90.00
_cell.angle_gamma   90.00
#
_symmetry.space_group_name_H-M   'P 1'
#
loop_
_entity.id
_entity.type
_entity.pdbx_description
1 polymer ?
#
loop_
_entity_poly.entity_id
_entity_poly.type
_entity_poly.pdbx_seq_one_letter_code
_entity_poly.pdbx_strand_id
1 'polypeptide(L)'
;QFGKIKIQSHNQLELLETETFTPIKFFVEPIILTINYLEKNYDFNSYHMVGISGGGWTTTLVAAIDERISQSFSVAGSYPMFLRSDTKNFGDYEQHNLELYKIANYLDLYVLASVGDDRKFIQIFNMHDPCCFGGTAFEEYEDNIIATVKTFDNGYFKVYLDDTHREHEISDHSLEIINNEIIS
;
A
#
# COMPACT_ATOMS: atom_id res chain seq x y z
N GLN A 1 -13.99 29.34 -19.92
CA GLN A 1 -13.04 29.09 -18.84
C GLN A 1 -13.84 28.86 -17.57
N PHE A 2 -13.75 27.68 -17.02
CA PHE A 2 -14.26 27.41 -15.68
C PHE A 2 -13.31 28.07 -14.68
N GLY A 3 -13.84 28.67 -13.61
CA GLY A 3 -13.02 29.33 -12.58
C GLY A 3 -12.09 28.35 -11.85
N LYS A 4 -11.41 28.82 -10.81
CA LYS A 4 -10.54 27.97 -9.98
C LYS A 4 -11.40 26.90 -9.26
N ILE A 5 -11.10 25.64 -9.47
CA ILE A 5 -11.67 24.53 -8.70
C ILE A 5 -10.80 24.32 -7.48
N LYS A 6 -11.40 24.32 -6.29
CA LYS A 6 -10.70 24.01 -5.03
C LYS A 6 -11.02 22.58 -4.65
N ILE A 7 -10.02 21.72 -4.71
CA ILE A 7 -10.10 20.34 -4.19
C ILE A 7 -10.00 20.40 -2.66
N GLN A 8 -10.97 19.81 -1.96
CA GLN A 8 -11.07 19.80 -0.49
C GLN A 8 -11.04 18.39 0.12
N SER A 9 -11.19 17.36 -0.70
CA SER A 9 -11.09 15.94 -0.30
C SER A 9 -10.54 15.12 -1.45
N HIS A 10 -9.99 13.94 -1.14
CA HIS A 10 -9.49 13.00 -2.15
C HIS A 10 -10.59 12.58 -3.13
N ASN A 11 -11.83 12.38 -2.67
CA ASN A 11 -12.94 11.99 -3.54
C ASN A 11 -13.22 13.01 -4.66
N GLN A 12 -12.86 14.28 -4.48
CA GLN A 12 -12.99 15.29 -5.53
C GLN A 12 -11.91 15.19 -6.61
N LEU A 13 -10.87 14.40 -6.40
CA LEU A 13 -9.85 14.14 -7.41
C LEU A 13 -10.45 13.45 -8.65
N GLU A 14 -11.54 12.70 -8.50
CA GLU A 14 -12.28 12.13 -9.61
C GLU A 14 -12.65 13.18 -10.69
N LEU A 15 -12.88 14.44 -10.30
CA LEU A 15 -13.16 15.54 -11.22
C LEU A 15 -12.01 15.87 -12.18
N LEU A 16 -10.80 15.39 -11.89
CA LEU A 16 -9.60 15.61 -12.69
C LEU A 16 -9.30 14.44 -13.64
N GLU A 17 -10.06 13.32 -13.54
CA GLU A 17 -9.88 12.18 -14.45
C GLU A 17 -10.22 12.58 -15.89
N THR A 18 -9.36 12.17 -16.81
CA THR A 18 -9.56 12.31 -18.26
C THR A 18 -9.04 11.06 -18.97
N GLU A 19 -9.29 10.95 -20.27
CA GLU A 19 -8.72 9.85 -21.09
C GLU A 19 -7.19 9.75 -21.07
N THR A 20 -6.51 10.85 -20.75
CA THR A 20 -5.05 10.94 -20.81
C THR A 20 -4.38 11.29 -19.48
N PHE A 21 -5.16 11.49 -18.43
CA PHE A 21 -4.64 11.88 -17.13
C PHE A 21 -5.45 11.25 -16.00
N THR A 22 -4.75 10.68 -15.02
CA THR A 22 -5.34 10.20 -13.76
C THR A 22 -4.70 10.88 -12.56
N PRO A 23 -5.49 11.37 -11.59
CA PRO A 23 -4.97 11.91 -10.33
C PRO A 23 -4.24 10.90 -9.43
N ILE A 24 -4.31 9.60 -9.71
CA ILE A 24 -3.49 8.57 -9.06
C ILE A 24 -2.00 8.95 -9.12
N LYS A 25 -1.59 9.66 -10.18
CA LYS A 25 -0.24 10.19 -10.34
C LYS A 25 0.22 11.06 -9.17
N PHE A 26 -0.67 11.78 -8.52
CA PHE A 26 -0.31 12.64 -7.39
C PHE A 26 0.21 11.85 -6.18
N PHE A 27 -0.20 10.59 -6.05
CA PHE A 27 0.27 9.69 -5.00
C PHE A 27 1.55 8.95 -5.38
N VAL A 28 1.73 8.66 -6.66
CA VAL A 28 2.81 7.79 -7.17
C VAL A 28 4.02 8.58 -7.63
N GLU A 29 3.84 9.59 -8.48
CA GLU A 29 4.95 10.31 -9.12
C GLU A 29 5.94 10.95 -8.13
N PRO A 30 5.52 11.56 -7.01
CA PRO A 30 6.48 12.14 -6.06
C PRO A 30 7.46 11.10 -5.50
N ILE A 31 7.01 9.87 -5.28
CA ILE A 31 7.83 8.78 -4.75
C ILE A 31 8.79 8.29 -5.83
N ILE A 32 8.29 8.00 -7.03
CA ILE A 32 9.12 7.56 -8.16
C ILE A 32 10.21 8.60 -8.48
N LEU A 33 9.84 9.88 -8.52
CA LEU A 33 10.80 10.96 -8.75
C LEU A 33 11.85 11.07 -7.64
N THR A 34 11.43 10.82 -6.39
CA THR A 34 12.36 10.78 -5.25
C THR A 34 13.36 9.62 -5.40
N ILE A 35 12.90 8.42 -5.73
CA ILE A 35 13.76 7.26 -5.95
C ILE A 35 14.72 7.53 -7.12
N ASN A 36 14.23 8.07 -8.24
CA ASN A 36 15.08 8.44 -9.37
C ASN A 36 16.16 9.46 -8.99
N TYR A 37 15.82 10.43 -8.12
CA TYR A 37 16.78 11.41 -7.62
C TYR A 37 17.83 10.74 -6.70
N LEU A 38 17.39 9.85 -5.82
CA LEU A 38 18.27 9.15 -4.90
C LEU A 38 19.26 8.25 -5.64
N GLU A 39 18.81 7.45 -6.59
CA GLU A 39 19.68 6.62 -7.43
C GLU A 39 20.73 7.43 -8.20
N LYS A 40 20.34 8.60 -8.67
CA LYS A 40 21.26 9.45 -9.44
C LYS A 40 22.34 10.11 -8.57
N ASN A 41 22.06 10.39 -7.31
CA ASN A 41 22.88 11.25 -6.46
C ASN A 41 23.52 10.54 -5.27
N TYR A 42 23.08 9.33 -4.95
CA TYR A 42 23.54 8.56 -3.80
C TYR A 42 23.73 7.09 -4.19
N ASP A 43 24.57 6.40 -3.46
CA ASP A 43 24.85 4.96 -3.65
C ASP A 43 24.23 4.18 -2.49
N PHE A 44 22.88 4.04 -2.55
CA PHE A 44 22.14 3.22 -1.59
C PHE A 44 21.99 1.79 -2.12
N ASN A 45 22.15 0.81 -1.22
CA ASN A 45 22.04 -0.62 -1.59
C ASN A 45 20.58 -1.08 -1.74
N SER A 46 19.63 -0.40 -1.08
CA SER A 46 18.21 -0.77 -1.08
C SER A 46 17.32 0.42 -0.75
N TYR A 47 16.07 0.34 -1.16
CA TYR A 47 15.01 1.29 -0.81
C TYR A 47 13.89 0.55 -0.08
N HIS A 48 13.46 1.10 1.03
CA HIS A 48 12.34 0.57 1.80
C HIS A 48 11.24 1.62 1.90
N MET A 49 9.99 1.18 1.95
CA MET A 49 8.85 2.08 2.04
C MET A 49 7.91 1.67 3.15
N VAL A 50 7.54 2.63 3.98
CA VAL A 50 6.56 2.45 5.06
C VAL A 50 5.48 3.49 4.92
N GLY A 51 4.24 3.10 5.11
CA GLY A 51 3.12 4.04 5.14
C GLY A 51 1.94 3.52 5.93
N ILE A 52 1.16 4.45 6.47
CA ILE A 52 -0.08 4.15 7.18
C ILE A 52 -1.29 4.69 6.42
N SER A 53 -2.43 4.02 6.51
CA SER A 53 -3.71 4.49 5.94
C SER A 53 -3.58 4.75 4.43
N GLY A 54 -3.89 5.95 3.94
CA GLY A 54 -3.62 6.35 2.56
C GLY A 54 -2.15 6.21 2.16
N GLY A 55 -1.20 6.42 3.09
CA GLY A 55 0.21 6.14 2.89
C GLY A 55 0.50 4.63 2.77
N GLY A 56 -0.19 3.79 3.51
CA GLY A 56 -0.12 2.33 3.40
C GLY A 56 -0.67 1.84 2.06
N TRP A 57 -1.78 2.41 1.60
CA TRP A 57 -2.29 2.16 0.24
C TRP A 57 -1.26 2.58 -0.82
N THR A 58 -0.70 3.78 -0.70
CA THR A 58 0.35 4.27 -1.61
C THR A 58 1.56 3.34 -1.62
N THR A 59 1.99 2.86 -0.44
CA THR A 59 3.07 1.87 -0.30
C THR A 59 2.77 0.60 -1.08
N THR A 60 1.55 0.06 -0.96
CA THR A 60 1.10 -1.12 -1.70
C THR A 60 1.21 -0.90 -3.21
N LEU A 61 0.66 0.21 -3.70
CA LEU A 61 0.64 0.50 -5.14
C LEU A 61 2.05 0.76 -5.69
N VAL A 62 2.84 1.60 -5.01
CA VAL A 62 4.18 1.94 -5.51
C VAL A 62 5.11 0.74 -5.46
N ALA A 63 5.07 -0.09 -4.41
CA ALA A 63 5.83 -1.33 -4.36
C ALA A 63 5.43 -2.32 -5.46
N ALA A 64 4.15 -2.36 -5.87
CA ALA A 64 3.70 -3.22 -6.95
C ALA A 64 4.20 -2.79 -8.34
N ILE A 65 4.52 -1.51 -8.55
CA ILE A 65 4.92 -0.97 -9.86
C ILE A 65 6.39 -0.57 -9.95
N ASP A 66 7.11 -0.48 -8.84
CA ASP A 66 8.54 -0.13 -8.80
C ASP A 66 9.33 -1.18 -8.01
N GLU A 67 9.98 -2.07 -8.72
CA GLU A 67 10.75 -3.18 -8.17
C GLU A 67 12.03 -2.77 -7.44
N ARG A 68 12.44 -1.50 -7.49
CA ARG A 68 13.55 -0.97 -6.71
C ARG A 68 13.23 -0.91 -5.21
N ILE A 69 11.93 -0.93 -4.85
CA ILE A 69 11.52 -1.02 -3.45
C ILE A 69 11.66 -2.48 -2.99
N SER A 70 12.73 -2.75 -2.23
CA SER A 70 13.04 -4.09 -1.74
C SER A 70 12.07 -4.54 -0.66
N GLN A 71 11.80 -3.68 0.32
CA GLN A 71 10.88 -4.01 1.41
C GLN A 71 9.84 -2.91 1.60
N SER A 72 8.60 -3.32 1.69
CA SER A 72 7.47 -2.40 1.79
C SER A 72 6.50 -2.83 2.90
N PHE A 73 6.10 -1.85 3.70
CA PHE A 73 5.29 -2.05 4.91
C PHE A 73 4.03 -1.18 4.83
N SER A 74 2.90 -1.83 4.63
CA SER A 74 1.59 -1.18 4.55
C SER A 74 0.85 -1.34 5.87
N VAL A 75 0.76 -0.27 6.66
CA VAL A 75 0.07 -0.28 7.96
C VAL A 75 -1.35 0.23 7.78
N ALA A 76 -2.36 -0.54 8.18
CA ALA A 76 -3.78 -0.22 8.04
C ALA A 76 -4.10 0.42 6.67
N GLY A 77 -3.50 -0.10 5.58
CA GLY A 77 -3.46 0.59 4.29
C GLY A 77 -4.58 0.21 3.34
N SER A 78 -4.98 -1.05 3.32
CA SER A 78 -5.99 -1.52 2.38
C SER A 78 -6.52 -2.91 2.73
N TYR A 79 -7.79 -3.15 2.36
CA TYR A 79 -8.36 -4.47 2.17
C TYR A 79 -8.76 -4.67 0.69
N PRO A 80 -8.81 -5.90 0.19
CA PRO A 80 -9.48 -6.20 -1.08
C PRO A 80 -10.93 -5.71 -1.07
N MET A 81 -11.45 -5.30 -2.24
CA MET A 81 -12.78 -4.69 -2.33
C MET A 81 -13.90 -5.58 -1.77
N PHE A 82 -13.80 -6.90 -1.89
CA PHE A 82 -14.81 -7.82 -1.38
C PHE A 82 -14.90 -7.89 0.16
N LEU A 83 -13.88 -7.39 0.88
CA LEU A 83 -13.86 -7.28 2.34
C LEU A 83 -14.29 -5.90 2.86
N ARG A 84 -14.64 -4.97 1.99
CA ARG A 84 -14.99 -3.59 2.36
C ARG A 84 -16.48 -3.40 2.56
N SER A 85 -17.12 -4.26 3.36
CA SER A 85 -18.56 -4.15 3.67
C SER A 85 -18.88 -3.00 4.64
N ASP A 86 -17.93 -2.60 5.49
CA ASP A 86 -18.06 -1.44 6.37
C ASP A 86 -17.63 -0.17 5.62
N THR A 87 -18.46 0.89 5.71
CA THR A 87 -18.22 2.17 5.02
C THR A 87 -16.89 2.81 5.41
N LYS A 88 -16.40 2.60 6.62
CA LYS A 88 -15.09 3.08 7.07
C LYS A 88 -13.92 2.44 6.31
N ASN A 89 -14.11 1.25 5.75
CA ASN A 89 -13.12 0.54 4.96
C ASN A 89 -13.23 0.82 3.46
N PHE A 90 -14.20 1.64 3.02
CA PHE A 90 -14.36 1.92 1.59
C PHE A 90 -13.18 2.70 1.03
N GLY A 91 -12.63 3.63 1.81
CA GLY A 91 -11.52 4.49 1.40
C GLY A 91 -11.99 5.65 0.52
N ASP A 92 -11.04 6.46 0.08
CA ASP A 92 -11.26 7.59 -0.82
C ASP A 92 -11.14 7.16 -2.30
N TYR A 93 -11.34 8.11 -3.22
CA TYR A 93 -11.31 7.94 -4.67
C TYR A 93 -10.19 7.01 -5.17
N GLU A 94 -8.96 7.22 -4.70
CA GLU A 94 -7.80 6.44 -5.12
C GLU A 94 -7.92 4.96 -4.75
N GLN A 95 -8.60 4.65 -3.67
CA GLN A 95 -8.74 3.29 -3.17
C GLN A 95 -9.83 2.48 -3.85
N HIS A 96 -10.68 3.11 -4.66
CA HIS A 96 -11.74 2.43 -5.41
C HIS A 96 -11.81 2.84 -6.88
N ASN A 97 -10.75 3.46 -7.43
CA ASN A 97 -10.66 3.84 -8.84
C ASN A 97 -10.79 2.62 -9.75
N LEU A 98 -11.90 2.51 -10.47
CA LEU A 98 -12.23 1.34 -11.28
C LEU A 98 -11.24 1.08 -12.40
N GLU A 99 -10.67 2.12 -13.01
CA GLU A 99 -9.75 1.95 -14.15
C GLU A 99 -8.43 1.35 -13.68
N LEU A 100 -7.95 1.74 -12.49
CA LEU A 100 -6.78 1.12 -11.87
C LEU A 100 -7.05 -0.35 -11.54
N TYR A 101 -8.14 -0.64 -10.84
CA TYR A 101 -8.41 -2.00 -10.34
C TYR A 101 -8.95 -2.97 -11.41
N LYS A 102 -9.26 -2.51 -12.61
CA LYS A 102 -9.43 -3.38 -13.79
C LYS A 102 -8.08 -3.90 -14.35
N ILE A 103 -7.01 -3.14 -14.14
CA ILE A 103 -5.66 -3.54 -14.59
C ILE A 103 -5.07 -4.55 -13.59
N ALA A 104 -5.09 -4.23 -12.31
CA ALA A 104 -4.61 -5.08 -11.22
C ALA A 104 -5.49 -4.85 -9.99
N ASN A 105 -6.16 -5.88 -9.51
CA ASN A 105 -6.92 -5.81 -8.29
C ASN A 105 -6.01 -5.85 -7.05
N TYR A 106 -6.55 -5.71 -5.84
CA TYR A 106 -5.74 -5.68 -4.62
C TYR A 106 -4.91 -6.94 -4.39
N LEU A 107 -5.44 -8.13 -4.72
CA LEU A 107 -4.68 -9.37 -4.55
C LEU A 107 -3.51 -9.42 -5.55
N ASP A 108 -3.73 -8.94 -6.79
CA ASP A 108 -2.65 -8.81 -7.78
C ASP A 108 -1.57 -7.83 -7.28
N LEU A 109 -1.97 -6.68 -6.71
CA LEU A 109 -1.03 -5.70 -6.17
C LEU A 109 -0.20 -6.27 -5.00
N TYR A 110 -0.82 -7.08 -4.12
CA TYR A 110 -0.10 -7.71 -3.01
C TYR A 110 0.94 -8.71 -3.52
N VAL A 111 0.59 -9.50 -4.53
CA VAL A 111 1.55 -10.43 -5.18
C VAL A 111 2.66 -9.65 -5.87
N LEU A 112 2.34 -8.64 -6.69
CA LEU A 112 3.31 -7.83 -7.43
C LEU A 112 4.27 -7.07 -6.47
N ALA A 113 3.78 -6.60 -5.32
CA ALA A 113 4.61 -5.95 -4.32
C ALA A 113 5.56 -6.93 -3.59
N SER A 114 5.24 -8.23 -3.62
CA SER A 114 5.95 -9.28 -2.88
C SER A 114 7.01 -10.00 -3.71
N VAL A 115 6.76 -10.19 -5.02
CA VAL A 115 7.60 -11.04 -5.88
C VAL A 115 8.84 -10.31 -6.39
N GLY A 116 9.96 -11.05 -6.50
CA GLY A 116 11.25 -10.57 -6.98
C GLY A 116 12.38 -10.88 -5.99
N ASP A 117 13.62 -10.73 -6.46
CA ASP A 117 14.80 -10.96 -5.67
C ASP A 117 14.88 -9.98 -4.48
N ASP A 118 15.04 -10.52 -3.28
CA ASP A 118 15.11 -9.76 -2.02
C ASP A 118 13.91 -8.85 -1.75
N ARG A 119 12.75 -9.15 -2.36
CA ARG A 119 11.53 -8.35 -2.17
C ARG A 119 10.64 -8.92 -1.09
N LYS A 120 10.17 -8.01 -0.23
CA LYS A 120 9.20 -8.31 0.84
C LYS A 120 8.05 -7.29 0.79
N PHE A 121 6.82 -7.77 0.80
CA PHE A 121 5.66 -6.94 1.10
C PHE A 121 5.00 -7.43 2.38
N ILE A 122 4.90 -6.53 3.35
CA ILE A 122 4.37 -6.82 4.68
C ILE A 122 3.19 -5.90 4.95
N GLN A 123 2.06 -6.50 5.32
CA GLN A 123 0.92 -5.76 5.84
C GLN A 123 0.93 -5.83 7.36
N ILE A 124 0.61 -4.72 8.01
CA ILE A 124 0.41 -4.65 9.45
C ILE A 124 -0.99 -4.08 9.69
N PHE A 125 -1.83 -4.82 10.38
CA PHE A 125 -3.17 -4.38 10.75
C PHE A 125 -3.25 -4.11 12.24
N ASN A 126 -3.84 -2.97 12.59
CA ASN A 126 -4.15 -2.63 13.97
C ASN A 126 -5.45 -3.33 14.37
N MET A 127 -5.40 -4.24 15.34
CA MET A 127 -6.57 -5.04 15.74
C MET A 127 -7.77 -4.18 16.12
N HIS A 128 -7.53 -3.07 16.80
CA HIS A 128 -8.56 -2.21 17.37
C HIS A 128 -8.63 -0.84 16.69
N ASP A 129 -8.25 -0.75 15.42
CA ASP A 129 -8.23 0.52 14.69
C ASP A 129 -9.61 1.19 14.67
N PRO A 130 -9.72 2.43 15.17
CA PRO A 130 -10.99 3.14 15.22
C PRO A 130 -11.39 3.76 13.89
N CYS A 131 -10.42 3.90 12.96
CA CYS A 131 -10.64 4.50 11.64
C CYS A 131 -11.07 3.45 10.62
N CYS A 132 -10.13 2.62 10.19
CA CYS A 132 -10.28 1.86 8.95
C CYS A 132 -9.24 0.72 8.86
N PHE A 133 -9.60 -0.33 8.08
CA PHE A 133 -8.74 -1.47 7.81
C PHE A 133 -8.13 -2.10 9.07
N GLY A 134 -8.95 -2.27 10.13
CA GLY A 134 -8.55 -2.91 11.38
C GLY A 134 -9.13 -4.33 11.52
N GLY A 135 -8.59 -5.11 12.46
CA GLY A 135 -9.04 -6.46 12.78
C GLY A 135 -8.43 -7.53 11.90
N THR A 136 -9.08 -8.68 11.82
CA THR A 136 -8.53 -9.93 11.28
C THR A 136 -9.06 -10.31 9.90
N ALA A 137 -9.70 -9.40 9.17
CA ALA A 137 -10.27 -9.71 7.85
C ALA A 137 -9.23 -10.17 6.82
N PHE A 138 -7.94 -9.92 7.05
CA PHE A 138 -6.85 -10.40 6.22
C PHE A 138 -6.73 -11.94 6.17
N GLU A 139 -7.23 -12.65 7.16
CA GLU A 139 -7.24 -14.11 7.22
C GLU A 139 -7.99 -14.75 6.03
N GLU A 140 -8.90 -13.99 5.40
CA GLU A 140 -9.64 -14.43 4.22
C GLU A 140 -8.78 -14.54 2.95
N TYR A 141 -7.60 -13.90 2.90
CA TYR A 141 -6.76 -13.89 1.70
C TYR A 141 -5.28 -14.20 1.94
N GLU A 142 -4.78 -14.09 3.16
CA GLU A 142 -3.35 -14.21 3.47
C GLU A 142 -2.74 -15.50 2.93
N ASP A 143 -3.34 -16.64 3.23
CA ASP A 143 -2.84 -17.95 2.79
C ASP A 143 -2.80 -18.07 1.26
N ASN A 144 -3.78 -17.47 0.58
CA ASN A 144 -3.84 -17.49 -0.88
C ASN A 144 -2.71 -16.65 -1.49
N ILE A 145 -2.40 -15.48 -0.90
CA ILE A 145 -1.29 -14.64 -1.34
C ILE A 145 0.05 -15.35 -1.07
N ILE A 146 0.25 -15.90 0.12
CA ILE A 146 1.45 -16.66 0.47
C ILE A 146 1.64 -17.83 -0.52
N ALA A 147 0.59 -18.59 -0.80
CA ALA A 147 0.66 -19.72 -1.74
C ALA A 147 1.01 -19.24 -3.16
N THR A 148 0.43 -18.13 -3.60
CA THR A 148 0.69 -17.55 -4.92
C THR A 148 2.12 -17.04 -5.03
N VAL A 149 2.60 -16.26 -4.06
CA VAL A 149 3.99 -15.73 -4.04
C VAL A 149 5.01 -16.88 -4.07
N LYS A 150 4.75 -17.97 -3.36
CA LYS A 150 5.63 -19.17 -3.40
C LYS A 150 5.74 -19.85 -4.76
N THR A 151 4.83 -19.57 -5.70
CA THR A 151 4.96 -20.10 -7.08
C THR A 151 5.99 -19.35 -7.93
N PHE A 152 6.46 -18.21 -7.45
CA PHE A 152 7.47 -17.36 -8.10
C PHE A 152 8.78 -17.54 -7.35
N ASP A 153 9.47 -18.55 -7.37
CA ASP A 153 10.74 -18.90 -6.70
C ASP A 153 11.33 -17.84 -5.71
N ASN A 154 11.07 -16.54 -5.93
CA ASN A 154 11.58 -15.40 -5.19
C ASN A 154 10.45 -14.47 -4.74
N GLY A 155 10.48 -14.04 -3.48
CA GLY A 155 9.55 -13.08 -2.91
C GLY A 155 9.01 -13.49 -1.54
N TYR A 156 8.48 -12.52 -0.82
CA TYR A 156 7.95 -12.75 0.52
C TYR A 156 6.72 -11.90 0.82
N PHE A 157 5.67 -12.54 1.30
CA PHE A 157 4.47 -11.89 1.81
C PHE A 157 4.18 -12.34 3.23
N LYS A 158 3.80 -11.40 4.08
CA LYS A 158 3.36 -11.70 5.44
C LYS A 158 2.40 -10.63 5.96
N VAL A 159 1.50 -11.05 6.84
CA VAL A 159 0.65 -10.14 7.61
C VAL A 159 1.01 -10.21 9.09
N TYR A 160 1.05 -9.07 9.74
CA TYR A 160 1.13 -8.94 11.19
C TYR A 160 -0.12 -8.27 11.72
N LEU A 161 -0.57 -8.72 12.88
CA LEU A 161 -1.66 -8.11 13.62
C LEU A 161 -1.08 -7.45 14.88
N ASP A 162 -1.27 -6.15 15.01
CA ASP A 162 -0.89 -5.38 16.18
C ASP A 162 -2.11 -5.17 17.07
N ASP A 163 -2.12 -5.77 18.25
CA ASP A 163 -3.19 -5.67 19.26
C ASP A 163 -2.78 -4.81 20.47
N THR A 164 -1.62 -4.13 20.38
CA THR A 164 -1.02 -3.42 21.53
C THR A 164 -1.64 -2.05 21.80
N HIS A 165 -2.37 -1.49 20.85
CA HIS A 165 -2.93 -0.14 20.94
C HIS A 165 -4.34 -0.05 20.33
N ARG A 166 -4.97 1.15 20.46
CA ARG A 166 -6.34 1.43 19.98
C ARG A 166 -6.43 2.70 19.14
N GLU A 167 -5.32 3.19 18.68
CA GLU A 167 -5.18 4.38 17.85
C GLU A 167 -4.96 4.00 16.38
N HIS A 168 -5.23 4.95 15.48
CA HIS A 168 -4.90 4.81 14.05
C HIS A 168 -3.48 5.33 13.81
N GLU A 169 -2.49 4.50 14.13
CA GLU A 169 -1.08 4.90 14.05
C GLU A 169 -0.15 3.72 13.72
N ILE A 170 1.11 4.02 13.45
CA ILE A 170 2.19 3.03 13.47
C ILE A 170 2.72 3.02 14.91
N SER A 171 2.40 2.00 15.67
CA SER A 171 2.79 1.87 17.07
C SER A 171 4.30 1.59 17.22
N ASP A 172 4.79 1.70 18.45
CA ASP A 172 6.16 1.25 18.78
C ASP A 172 6.36 -0.23 18.47
N HIS A 173 5.35 -1.08 18.67
CA HIS A 173 5.39 -2.50 18.34
C HIS A 173 5.47 -2.72 16.82
N SER A 174 4.67 -2.00 16.04
CA SER A 174 4.75 -2.03 14.57
C SER A 174 6.12 -1.55 14.07
N LEU A 175 6.71 -0.52 14.69
CA LEU A 175 8.07 -0.07 14.36
C LEU A 175 9.12 -1.13 14.68
N GLU A 176 8.96 -1.86 15.78
CA GLU A 176 9.85 -2.97 16.14
C GLU A 176 9.76 -4.10 15.11
N ILE A 177 8.55 -4.48 14.66
CA ILE A 177 8.35 -5.45 13.58
C ILE A 177 9.07 -5.00 12.31
N ILE A 178 8.83 -3.75 11.88
CA ILE A 178 9.44 -3.17 10.67
C ILE A 178 10.97 -3.23 10.75
N ASN A 179 11.55 -2.79 11.87
CA ASN A 179 13.00 -2.81 12.05
C ASN A 179 13.57 -4.23 12.00
N ASN A 180 12.92 -5.20 12.63
CA ASN A 180 13.37 -6.59 12.63
C ASN A 180 13.32 -7.20 11.22
N GLU A 181 12.28 -6.89 10.44
CA GLU A 181 12.15 -7.38 9.06
C GLU A 181 13.17 -6.74 8.10
N ILE A 182 13.54 -5.46 8.32
CA ILE A 182 14.57 -4.79 7.50
C ILE A 182 15.96 -5.39 7.74
N ILE A 183 16.24 -5.81 8.97
CA ILE A 183 17.57 -6.34 9.35
C ILE A 183 17.70 -7.83 9.00
N SER A 184 16.58 -8.56 8.85
CA SER A 184 16.56 -10.00 8.56
C SER A 184 16.84 -10.29 7.09
#